data_63f0c8141a27983c2ef0e9c787db7ff5
#
_entry.id   63f0c8141a27983c2ef0e9c787db7ff5
#
_cell.length_a   1.000
_cell.length_b   1.000
_cell.length_c   1.000
_cell.angle_alpha   90.00
_cell.angle_beta   90.00
_cell.angle_gamma   90.00
#
_symmetry.space_group_name_H-M   'P 1'
#
loop_
_entity.id
_entity.type
_entity.pdbx_description
1 polymer ?
#
loop_
_entity_poly.entity_id
_entity_poly.type
_entity_poly.pdbx_seq_one_letter_code
_entity_poly.pdbx_strand_id
1 'polypeptide(L)'
;MRNGPLNIMILGANGFIGSALSAAILAGRPWHVYGIDLADHKLGAVAQHPRFHFVEGDITINREWVEYHIRKCDVVIPLVAIANPARYVTEPLRVFELDFEANLVIVRSCVKYHKRLVFPSTSEVYGMSPDEQLDEESSPLVYGPIHKQRWIYAASKQLLDRVIHAYGMTDGLDYSLFRPFNFIGPNLDSIDEPKEGSSRVFTQFLSNVFHGQAIKLVDGGTQKRSFTYIDDGIDCLMRILDNRDQCAARRIFNIGNPANCVTVAELARRIVRIAAEFPALRANARATRIENVSAESYYGRGYQDIRDRLPAITTARRILGWMPVVDLDSAIRLTIAHYLQNGVVVSGAEAPATTTNEHAIIEDVA
;
A
#
# COMPACT_ATOMS: atom_id res chain seq x y z
N MET A 1 -12.77 7.57 -28.50
CA MET A 1 -12.11 8.01 -27.25
C MET A 1 -12.49 9.45 -26.98
N ARG A 2 -12.90 9.80 -25.76
CA ARG A 2 -13.07 11.23 -25.41
C ARG A 2 -11.70 11.90 -25.45
N ASN A 3 -11.54 12.93 -26.28
CA ASN A 3 -10.31 13.73 -26.39
C ASN A 3 -10.14 14.77 -25.26
N GLY A 4 -10.71 14.55 -24.10
CA GLY A 4 -10.69 15.49 -22.97
C GLY A 4 -10.04 14.91 -21.70
N PRO A 5 -9.79 15.76 -20.69
CA PRO A 5 -9.28 15.32 -19.41
C PRO A 5 -10.25 14.35 -18.73
N LEU A 6 -9.71 13.28 -18.14
CA LEU A 6 -10.50 12.29 -17.39
C LEU A 6 -10.87 12.81 -16.00
N ASN A 7 -12.01 12.37 -15.52
CA ASN A 7 -12.41 12.47 -14.13
C ASN A 7 -12.17 11.11 -13.44
N ILE A 8 -11.27 11.08 -12.48
CA ILE A 8 -10.87 9.88 -11.75
C ILE A 8 -11.47 9.93 -10.36
N MET A 9 -12.22 8.91 -9.96
CA MET A 9 -12.72 8.77 -8.60
C MET A 9 -11.81 7.83 -7.80
N ILE A 10 -11.33 8.28 -6.65
CA ILE A 10 -10.50 7.49 -5.72
C ILE A 10 -11.23 7.40 -4.38
N LEU A 11 -11.70 6.21 -4.04
CA LEU A 11 -12.24 5.89 -2.71
C LEU A 11 -11.09 5.37 -1.84
N GLY A 12 -10.79 6.02 -0.74
CA GLY A 12 -9.56 5.79 0.03
C GLY A 12 -8.40 6.70 -0.43
N ALA A 13 -8.73 7.98 -0.72
CA ALA A 13 -7.78 8.94 -1.31
C ALA A 13 -6.64 9.33 -0.36
N ASN A 14 -6.85 9.28 0.97
CA ASN A 14 -5.84 9.55 1.99
C ASN A 14 -5.03 8.29 2.36
N GLY A 15 -5.34 7.13 1.77
CA GLY A 15 -4.55 5.90 1.94
C GLY A 15 -3.16 6.00 1.30
N PHE A 16 -2.30 5.03 1.60
CA PHE A 16 -0.91 4.97 1.09
C PHE A 16 -0.84 5.04 -0.44
N ILE A 17 -1.61 4.20 -1.14
CA ILE A 17 -1.67 4.22 -2.61
C ILE A 17 -2.48 5.43 -3.09
N GLY A 18 -3.60 5.75 -2.41
CA GLY A 18 -4.51 6.82 -2.83
C GLY A 18 -3.85 8.20 -2.88
N SER A 19 -3.10 8.56 -1.84
CA SER A 19 -2.41 9.84 -1.77
C SER A 19 -1.29 9.96 -2.81
N ALA A 20 -0.46 8.91 -2.95
CA ALA A 20 0.62 8.87 -3.93
C ALA A 20 0.09 8.89 -5.37
N LEU A 21 -0.98 8.14 -5.66
CA LEU A 21 -1.61 8.12 -6.98
C LEU A 21 -2.28 9.44 -7.31
N SER A 22 -2.97 10.07 -6.35
CA SER A 22 -3.56 11.41 -6.54
C SER A 22 -2.50 12.45 -6.89
N ALA A 23 -1.37 12.45 -6.17
CA ALA A 23 -0.25 13.33 -6.46
C ALA A 23 0.32 13.10 -7.87
N ALA A 24 0.54 11.86 -8.27
CA ALA A 24 1.06 11.51 -9.58
C ALA A 24 0.10 11.90 -10.73
N ILE A 25 -1.20 11.68 -10.56
CA ILE A 25 -2.21 12.09 -11.55
C ILE A 25 -2.18 13.61 -11.75
N LEU A 26 -2.21 14.38 -10.67
CA LEU A 26 -2.30 15.83 -10.71
C LEU A 26 -1.02 16.49 -11.26
N ALA A 27 0.14 15.88 -10.98
CA ALA A 27 1.42 16.34 -11.53
C ALA A 27 1.60 15.98 -13.01
N GLY A 28 1.18 14.77 -13.41
CA GLY A 28 1.50 14.22 -14.72
C GLY A 28 0.39 14.28 -15.78
N ARG A 29 -0.86 14.60 -15.39
CA ARG A 29 -2.01 14.58 -16.30
C ARG A 29 -2.93 15.78 -16.07
N PRO A 30 -3.67 16.24 -17.11
CA PRO A 30 -4.67 17.31 -16.98
C PRO A 30 -6.00 16.81 -16.39
N TRP A 31 -5.99 15.72 -15.63
CA TRP A 31 -7.19 15.05 -15.12
C TRP A 31 -7.65 15.65 -13.80
N HIS A 32 -8.92 15.46 -13.47
CA HIS A 32 -9.51 15.78 -12.18
C HIS A 32 -9.58 14.53 -11.31
N VAL A 33 -9.32 14.68 -10.01
CA VAL A 33 -9.44 13.61 -9.02
C VAL A 33 -10.55 13.97 -8.04
N TYR A 34 -11.49 13.04 -7.85
CA TYR A 34 -12.57 13.12 -6.88
C TYR A 34 -12.30 12.08 -5.80
N GLY A 35 -11.88 12.54 -4.63
CA GLY A 35 -11.44 11.70 -3.51
C GLY A 35 -12.42 11.72 -2.34
N ILE A 36 -12.57 10.58 -1.67
CA ILE A 36 -13.21 10.45 -0.36
C ILE A 36 -12.36 9.58 0.54
N ASP A 37 -12.23 9.97 1.81
CA ASP A 37 -11.59 9.20 2.86
C ASP A 37 -12.05 9.69 4.23
N LEU A 38 -11.75 8.93 5.30
CA LEU A 38 -12.08 9.27 6.69
C LEU A 38 -11.23 10.42 7.26
N ALA A 39 -10.17 10.84 6.58
CA ALA A 39 -9.26 11.91 6.97
C ALA A 39 -8.46 12.39 5.76
N ASP A 40 -7.66 13.47 5.91
CA ASP A 40 -6.89 14.11 4.84
C ASP A 40 -5.37 14.26 5.13
N HIS A 41 -4.91 13.83 6.30
CA HIS A 41 -3.57 14.12 6.83
C HIS A 41 -2.39 13.64 5.96
N LYS A 42 -2.58 12.68 5.04
CA LYS A 42 -1.56 12.23 4.09
C LYS A 42 -1.62 12.94 2.74
N LEU A 43 -2.64 13.77 2.50
CA LEU A 43 -2.82 14.46 1.22
C LEU A 43 -1.85 15.63 1.04
N GLY A 44 -1.43 16.28 2.15
CA GLY A 44 -0.49 17.39 2.10
C GLY A 44 -0.87 18.46 1.07
N ALA A 45 0.07 18.86 0.20
CA ALA A 45 -0.16 19.86 -0.82
C ALA A 45 -1.21 19.44 -1.88
N VAL A 46 -1.48 18.15 -2.04
CA VAL A 46 -2.50 17.63 -2.97
C VAL A 46 -3.88 18.13 -2.61
N ALA A 47 -4.19 18.27 -1.32
CA ALA A 47 -5.49 18.73 -0.83
C ALA A 47 -5.88 20.12 -1.35
N GLN A 48 -4.90 20.98 -1.63
CA GLN A 48 -5.10 22.36 -2.11
C GLN A 48 -5.04 22.48 -3.64
N HIS A 49 -4.85 21.37 -4.35
CA HIS A 49 -4.70 21.42 -5.81
C HIS A 49 -6.06 21.67 -6.50
N PRO A 50 -6.20 22.66 -7.45
CA PRO A 50 -7.48 23.06 -8.02
C PRO A 50 -8.22 21.96 -8.79
N ARG A 51 -7.56 20.89 -9.18
CA ARG A 51 -8.15 19.73 -9.84
C ARG A 51 -8.38 18.54 -8.89
N PHE A 52 -8.14 18.71 -7.57
CA PHE A 52 -8.44 17.73 -6.54
C PHE A 52 -9.70 18.14 -5.78
N HIS A 53 -10.69 17.28 -5.78
CA HIS A 53 -11.98 17.51 -5.12
C HIS A 53 -12.16 16.46 -4.03
N PHE A 54 -11.84 16.84 -2.79
CA PHE A 54 -11.86 15.94 -1.65
C PHE A 54 -13.08 16.17 -0.78
N VAL A 55 -13.60 15.08 -0.23
CA VAL A 55 -14.58 15.11 0.85
C VAL A 55 -14.16 14.13 1.95
N GLU A 56 -14.22 14.58 3.19
CA GLU A 56 -14.06 13.70 4.34
C GLU A 56 -15.36 12.94 4.59
N GLY A 57 -15.29 11.60 4.65
CA GLY A 57 -16.47 10.77 4.83
C GLY A 57 -16.22 9.28 4.70
N ASP A 58 -17.18 8.51 5.21
CA ASP A 58 -17.21 7.05 5.11
C ASP A 58 -18.03 6.62 3.88
N ILE A 59 -17.45 5.79 3.01
CA ILE A 59 -18.12 5.28 1.79
C ILE A 59 -19.37 4.46 2.09
N THR A 60 -19.48 3.87 3.28
CA THR A 60 -20.64 3.07 3.68
C THR A 60 -21.80 3.94 4.15
N ILE A 61 -21.53 5.19 4.55
CA ILE A 61 -22.49 6.20 5.00
C ILE A 61 -22.81 7.15 3.85
N ASN A 62 -21.81 7.68 3.16
CA ASN A 62 -21.94 8.68 2.09
C ASN A 62 -22.35 8.07 0.73
N ARG A 63 -23.27 7.11 0.72
CA ARG A 63 -23.65 6.31 -0.46
C ARG A 63 -24.13 7.16 -1.64
N GLU A 64 -24.93 8.20 -1.38
CA GLU A 64 -25.44 9.08 -2.43
C GLU A 64 -24.31 9.88 -3.10
N TRP A 65 -23.35 10.38 -2.31
CA TRP A 65 -22.18 11.07 -2.83
C TRP A 65 -21.33 10.12 -3.70
N VAL A 66 -21.12 8.90 -3.23
CA VAL A 66 -20.37 7.85 -3.94
C VAL A 66 -21.05 7.53 -5.27
N GLU A 67 -22.37 7.25 -5.27
CA GLU A 67 -23.11 6.92 -6.49
C GLU A 67 -23.14 8.10 -7.48
N TYR A 68 -23.35 9.33 -6.99
CA TYR A 68 -23.29 10.53 -7.82
C TYR A 68 -21.94 10.67 -8.53
N HIS A 69 -20.82 10.50 -7.81
CA HIS A 69 -19.49 10.67 -8.38
C HIS A 69 -19.09 9.50 -9.25
N ILE A 70 -19.50 8.27 -8.98
CA ILE A 70 -19.35 7.14 -9.92
C ILE A 70 -20.01 7.52 -11.26
N ARG A 71 -21.21 8.07 -11.24
CA ARG A 71 -21.90 8.49 -12.48
C ARG A 71 -21.20 9.63 -13.21
N LYS A 72 -20.55 10.54 -12.49
CA LYS A 72 -19.86 11.72 -13.03
C LYS A 72 -18.47 11.37 -13.58
N CYS A 73 -17.73 10.46 -12.93
CA CYS A 73 -16.35 10.13 -13.27
C CYS A 73 -16.27 9.13 -14.44
N ASP A 74 -15.09 9.06 -15.07
CA ASP A 74 -14.79 8.15 -16.17
C ASP A 74 -14.17 6.84 -15.65
N VAL A 75 -13.35 6.93 -14.58
CA VAL A 75 -12.66 5.80 -13.95
C VAL A 75 -12.90 5.83 -12.45
N VAL A 76 -13.14 4.64 -11.86
CA VAL A 76 -13.35 4.46 -10.42
C VAL A 76 -12.28 3.52 -9.87
N ILE A 77 -11.63 3.95 -8.78
CA ILE A 77 -10.53 3.24 -8.09
C ILE A 77 -10.91 3.07 -6.61
N PRO A 78 -11.51 1.94 -6.20
CA PRO A 78 -11.93 1.73 -4.82
C PRO A 78 -10.79 1.14 -3.98
N LEU A 79 -9.95 2.01 -3.40
CA LEU A 79 -8.79 1.60 -2.58
C LEU A 79 -9.14 1.30 -1.12
N VAL A 80 -10.39 1.50 -0.70
CA VAL A 80 -10.83 1.24 0.68
C VAL A 80 -10.80 -0.24 0.98
N ALA A 81 -9.98 -0.62 1.96
CA ALA A 81 -9.80 -1.99 2.40
C ALA A 81 -9.17 -2.06 3.79
N ILE A 82 -9.39 -3.18 4.50
CA ILE A 82 -8.65 -3.51 5.71
C ILE A 82 -7.50 -4.43 5.32
N ALA A 83 -6.34 -3.86 5.00
CA ALA A 83 -5.15 -4.61 4.58
C ALA A 83 -4.16 -4.81 5.75
N ASN A 84 -4.64 -5.39 6.86
CA ASN A 84 -3.87 -5.61 8.09
C ASN A 84 -4.05 -7.05 8.59
N PRO A 85 -2.99 -7.89 8.60
CA PRO A 85 -3.07 -9.30 8.98
C PRO A 85 -3.63 -9.58 10.38
N ALA A 86 -3.35 -8.73 11.38
CA ALA A 86 -3.90 -8.88 12.71
C ALA A 86 -5.43 -8.74 12.71
N ARG A 87 -5.97 -7.77 11.96
CA ARG A 87 -7.41 -7.54 11.85
C ARG A 87 -8.14 -8.65 11.10
N TYR A 88 -7.47 -9.40 10.23
CA TYR A 88 -8.08 -10.57 9.57
C TYR A 88 -8.46 -11.65 10.59
N VAL A 89 -7.73 -11.73 11.71
CA VAL A 89 -7.99 -12.69 12.78
C VAL A 89 -8.93 -12.13 13.85
N THR A 90 -8.77 -10.84 14.20
CA THR A 90 -9.54 -10.21 15.30
C THR A 90 -10.89 -9.67 14.88
N GLU A 91 -11.04 -9.25 13.61
CA GLU A 91 -12.25 -8.59 13.08
C GLU A 91 -12.66 -9.17 11.71
N PRO A 92 -12.76 -10.51 11.55
CA PRO A 92 -12.94 -11.13 10.22
C PRO A 92 -14.23 -10.69 9.51
N LEU A 93 -15.32 -10.50 10.23
CA LEU A 93 -16.59 -10.05 9.65
C LEU A 93 -16.48 -8.60 9.13
N ARG A 94 -15.80 -7.72 9.87
CA ARG A 94 -15.59 -6.34 9.43
C ARG A 94 -14.71 -6.28 8.17
N VAL A 95 -13.74 -7.18 8.06
CA VAL A 95 -12.95 -7.33 6.82
C VAL A 95 -13.85 -7.74 5.67
N PHE A 96 -14.71 -8.75 5.85
CA PHE A 96 -15.65 -9.19 4.81
C PHE A 96 -16.62 -8.06 4.40
N GLU A 97 -17.25 -7.39 5.35
CA GLU A 97 -18.19 -6.30 5.09
C GLU A 97 -17.57 -5.18 4.24
N LEU A 98 -16.35 -4.74 4.60
CA LEU A 98 -15.70 -3.65 3.90
C LEU A 98 -15.05 -4.10 2.58
N ASP A 99 -14.27 -5.19 2.63
CA ASP A 99 -13.47 -5.63 1.48
C ASP A 99 -14.28 -6.36 0.40
N PHE A 100 -15.42 -6.94 0.77
CA PHE A 100 -16.32 -7.58 -0.20
C PHE A 100 -17.62 -6.82 -0.40
N GLU A 101 -18.48 -6.70 0.63
CA GLU A 101 -19.84 -6.20 0.46
C GLU A 101 -19.88 -4.72 0.01
N ALA A 102 -19.13 -3.84 0.70
CA ALA A 102 -19.08 -2.43 0.33
C ALA A 102 -18.49 -2.23 -1.08
N ASN A 103 -17.42 -2.96 -1.41
CA ASN A 103 -16.83 -2.90 -2.75
C ASN A 103 -17.72 -3.51 -3.83
N LEU A 104 -18.53 -4.54 -3.53
CA LEU A 104 -19.48 -5.10 -4.47
C LEU A 104 -20.53 -4.08 -4.91
N VAL A 105 -20.99 -3.21 -4.00
CA VAL A 105 -21.92 -2.11 -4.33
C VAL A 105 -21.28 -1.16 -5.34
N ILE A 106 -20.00 -0.83 -5.16
CA ILE A 106 -19.25 0.04 -6.08
C ILE A 106 -19.09 -0.63 -7.45
N VAL A 107 -18.73 -1.93 -7.50
CA VAL A 107 -18.62 -2.70 -8.75
C VAL A 107 -19.94 -2.67 -9.51
N ARG A 108 -21.07 -2.97 -8.84
CA ARG A 108 -22.41 -2.94 -9.45
C ARG A 108 -22.78 -1.54 -9.97
N SER A 109 -22.37 -0.48 -9.26
CA SER A 109 -22.59 0.89 -9.72
C SER A 109 -21.77 1.19 -10.98
N CYS A 110 -20.52 0.70 -11.06
CA CYS A 110 -19.70 0.83 -12.28
C CYS A 110 -20.36 0.11 -13.49
N VAL A 111 -20.91 -1.09 -13.26
CA VAL A 111 -21.70 -1.80 -14.29
C VAL A 111 -22.92 -0.97 -14.71
N LYS A 112 -23.75 -0.56 -13.75
CA LYS A 112 -24.98 0.23 -13.97
C LYS A 112 -24.74 1.50 -14.79
N TYR A 113 -23.62 2.21 -14.55
CA TYR A 113 -23.31 3.49 -15.18
C TYR A 113 -22.24 3.39 -16.27
N HIS A 114 -21.85 2.18 -16.69
CA HIS A 114 -20.86 1.90 -17.73
C HIS A 114 -19.53 2.64 -17.46
N LYS A 115 -19.00 2.52 -16.23
CA LYS A 115 -17.75 3.15 -15.82
C LYS A 115 -16.61 2.16 -15.82
N ARG A 116 -15.41 2.65 -16.16
CA ARG A 116 -14.21 1.86 -16.06
C ARG A 116 -13.82 1.67 -14.60
N LEU A 117 -13.53 0.44 -14.22
CA LEU A 117 -13.11 0.05 -12.89
C LEU A 117 -11.62 -0.33 -12.87
N VAL A 118 -10.81 0.33 -12.04
CA VAL A 118 -9.43 -0.11 -11.75
C VAL A 118 -9.40 -0.61 -10.31
N PHE A 119 -9.48 -1.94 -10.14
CA PHE A 119 -9.74 -2.55 -8.85
C PHE A 119 -8.47 -3.08 -8.17
N PRO A 120 -8.23 -2.70 -6.89
CA PRO A 120 -7.15 -3.24 -6.08
C PRO A 120 -7.48 -4.65 -5.59
N SER A 121 -6.96 -5.65 -6.29
CA SER A 121 -6.84 -7.00 -5.78
C SER A 121 -5.64 -7.07 -4.81
N THR A 122 -5.02 -8.21 -4.64
CA THR A 122 -3.87 -8.39 -3.75
C THR A 122 -3.06 -9.62 -4.17
N SER A 123 -1.76 -9.61 -3.89
CA SER A 123 -0.94 -10.83 -4.02
C SER A 123 -1.39 -11.97 -3.07
N GLU A 124 -2.20 -11.65 -2.07
CA GLU A 124 -2.72 -12.67 -1.13
C GLU A 124 -3.76 -13.59 -1.75
N VAL A 125 -4.36 -13.23 -2.90
CA VAL A 125 -5.31 -14.11 -3.61
C VAL A 125 -4.67 -15.42 -4.07
N TYR A 126 -3.36 -15.45 -4.26
CA TYR A 126 -2.64 -16.69 -4.59
C TYR A 126 -2.58 -17.67 -3.41
N GLY A 127 -2.66 -17.15 -2.18
CA GLY A 127 -2.67 -17.98 -0.99
C GLY A 127 -1.41 -18.84 -0.86
N MET A 128 -1.61 -20.14 -0.71
CA MET A 128 -0.57 -21.17 -0.61
C MET A 128 -0.31 -21.83 -1.96
N SER A 129 -0.34 -21.06 -3.06
CA SER A 129 0.00 -21.59 -4.38
C SER A 129 1.34 -22.33 -4.33
N PRO A 130 1.46 -23.51 -4.96
CA PRO A 130 2.72 -24.24 -5.02
C PRO A 130 3.72 -23.65 -6.01
N ASP A 131 3.32 -22.69 -6.83
CA ASP A 131 4.17 -22.12 -7.87
C ASP A 131 5.32 -21.31 -7.26
N GLU A 132 6.51 -21.50 -7.81
CA GLU A 132 7.70 -20.77 -7.41
C GLU A 132 7.54 -19.26 -7.74
N GLN A 133 6.91 -18.95 -8.87
CA GLN A 133 6.62 -17.61 -9.33
C GLN A 133 5.13 -17.47 -9.66
N LEU A 134 4.47 -16.50 -9.03
CA LEU A 134 3.02 -16.32 -9.10
C LEU A 134 2.63 -15.55 -10.37
N ASP A 135 1.88 -16.21 -11.24
CA ASP A 135 1.42 -15.68 -12.53
C ASP A 135 -0.09 -15.42 -12.53
N GLU A 136 -0.53 -14.36 -13.20
CA GLU A 136 -1.92 -13.91 -13.18
C GLU A 136 -2.91 -14.90 -13.82
N GLU A 137 -2.47 -15.63 -14.84
CA GLU A 137 -3.32 -16.48 -15.68
C GLU A 137 -3.27 -17.94 -15.25
N SER A 138 -2.10 -18.42 -14.79
CA SER A 138 -1.87 -19.86 -14.60
C SER A 138 -1.77 -20.31 -13.16
N SER A 139 -1.39 -19.44 -12.22
CA SER A 139 -1.17 -19.85 -10.84
C SER A 139 -2.48 -20.21 -10.11
N PRO A 140 -2.53 -21.37 -9.43
CA PRO A 140 -3.69 -21.75 -8.63
C PRO A 140 -3.83 -20.86 -7.40
N LEU A 141 -5.08 -20.61 -6.98
CA LEU A 141 -5.43 -19.82 -5.80
C LEU A 141 -5.82 -20.78 -4.67
N VAL A 142 -4.95 -20.99 -3.69
CA VAL A 142 -5.08 -22.05 -2.68
C VAL A 142 -5.17 -21.46 -1.27
N TYR A 143 -6.22 -21.80 -0.53
CA TYR A 143 -6.43 -21.34 0.83
C TYR A 143 -6.37 -22.47 1.85
N GLY A 144 -6.07 -22.11 3.10
CA GLY A 144 -6.09 -23.02 4.22
C GLY A 144 -7.50 -23.33 4.73
N PRO A 145 -7.58 -24.14 5.80
CA PRO A 145 -8.87 -24.57 6.37
C PRO A 145 -9.66 -23.40 6.96
N ILE A 146 -10.98 -23.58 7.03
CA ILE A 146 -11.95 -22.51 7.41
C ILE A 146 -11.66 -21.88 8.77
N HIS A 147 -11.19 -22.65 9.76
CA HIS A 147 -10.86 -22.11 11.08
C HIS A 147 -9.62 -21.18 11.09
N LYS A 148 -8.87 -21.08 9.98
CA LYS A 148 -7.80 -20.11 9.79
C LYS A 148 -8.38 -18.81 9.24
N GLN A 149 -8.92 -17.99 10.12
CA GLN A 149 -9.66 -16.75 9.79
C GLN A 149 -8.86 -15.74 8.96
N ARG A 150 -7.55 -15.81 9.02
CA ARG A 150 -6.65 -15.00 8.19
C ARG A 150 -7.01 -15.01 6.70
N TRP A 151 -7.61 -16.09 6.21
CA TRP A 151 -7.96 -16.23 4.80
C TRP A 151 -9.17 -15.40 4.36
N ILE A 152 -9.93 -14.82 5.31
CA ILE A 152 -11.13 -14.02 4.98
C ILE A 152 -10.82 -12.87 4.01
N TYR A 153 -9.70 -12.16 4.21
CA TYR A 153 -9.28 -11.07 3.34
C TYR A 153 -8.97 -11.55 1.91
N ALA A 154 -8.12 -12.56 1.79
CA ALA A 154 -7.73 -13.13 0.51
C ALA A 154 -8.94 -13.71 -0.24
N ALA A 155 -9.82 -14.42 0.47
CA ALA A 155 -11.05 -14.98 -0.10
C ALA A 155 -12.02 -13.89 -0.57
N SER A 156 -12.22 -12.83 0.21
CA SER A 156 -13.06 -11.67 -0.17
C SER A 156 -12.55 -11.00 -1.45
N LYS A 157 -11.25 -10.75 -1.54
CA LYS A 157 -10.64 -10.15 -2.73
C LYS A 157 -10.69 -11.08 -3.93
N GLN A 158 -10.40 -12.37 -3.74
CA GLN A 158 -10.48 -13.37 -4.83
C GLN A 158 -11.92 -13.55 -5.36
N LEU A 159 -12.92 -13.54 -4.48
CA LEU A 159 -14.31 -13.61 -4.92
C LEU A 159 -14.70 -12.36 -5.71
N LEU A 160 -14.27 -11.17 -5.30
CA LEU A 160 -14.48 -9.94 -6.08
C LEU A 160 -13.76 -9.96 -7.42
N ASP A 161 -12.53 -10.46 -7.51
CA ASP A 161 -11.83 -10.63 -8.79
C ASP A 161 -12.70 -11.44 -9.77
N ARG A 162 -13.31 -12.55 -9.30
CA ARG A 162 -14.20 -13.39 -10.12
C ARG A 162 -15.50 -12.71 -10.51
N VAL A 163 -16.12 -11.98 -9.58
CA VAL A 163 -17.36 -11.21 -9.84
C VAL A 163 -17.10 -10.11 -10.86
N ILE A 164 -16.00 -9.37 -10.73
CA ILE A 164 -15.60 -8.32 -11.68
C ILE A 164 -15.36 -8.93 -13.08
N HIS A 165 -14.63 -10.06 -13.14
CA HIS A 165 -14.39 -10.77 -14.38
C HIS A 165 -15.72 -11.23 -15.04
N ALA A 166 -16.65 -11.80 -14.26
CA ALA A 166 -17.95 -12.22 -14.75
C ALA A 166 -18.73 -11.04 -15.34
N TYR A 167 -18.81 -9.89 -14.64
CA TYR A 167 -19.42 -8.66 -15.19
C TYR A 167 -18.71 -8.17 -16.46
N GLY A 168 -17.40 -8.36 -16.57
CA GLY A 168 -16.68 -8.08 -17.81
C GLY A 168 -17.13 -8.94 -18.98
N MET A 169 -17.46 -10.21 -18.72
CA MET A 169 -17.91 -11.16 -19.75
C MET A 169 -19.38 -11.00 -20.10
N THR A 170 -20.26 -10.75 -19.11
CA THR A 170 -21.72 -10.74 -19.31
C THR A 170 -22.28 -9.35 -19.61
N ASP A 171 -21.77 -8.33 -18.93
CA ASP A 171 -22.31 -6.95 -18.95
C ASP A 171 -21.36 -5.95 -19.61
N GLY A 172 -20.21 -6.41 -20.10
CA GLY A 172 -19.25 -5.59 -20.80
C GLY A 172 -18.51 -4.59 -19.92
N LEU A 173 -18.42 -4.84 -18.59
CA LEU A 173 -17.65 -3.98 -17.67
C LEU A 173 -16.20 -3.84 -18.18
N ASP A 174 -15.75 -2.60 -18.40
CA ASP A 174 -14.34 -2.31 -18.61
C ASP A 174 -13.63 -2.26 -17.26
N TYR A 175 -12.72 -3.19 -17.03
CA TYR A 175 -11.98 -3.27 -15.77
C TYR A 175 -10.50 -3.54 -15.99
N SER A 176 -9.70 -3.16 -15.00
CA SER A 176 -8.34 -3.66 -14.79
C SER A 176 -8.22 -4.09 -13.33
N LEU A 177 -7.69 -5.29 -13.07
CA LEU A 177 -7.34 -5.73 -11.73
C LEU A 177 -5.82 -5.53 -11.54
N PHE A 178 -5.41 -5.02 -10.40
CA PHE A 178 -4.00 -4.98 -10.06
C PHE A 178 -3.74 -5.67 -8.72
N ARG A 179 -2.67 -6.46 -8.66
CA ARG A 179 -2.24 -7.24 -7.50
C ARG A 179 -0.93 -6.69 -6.97
N PRO A 180 -0.94 -5.79 -5.98
CA PRO A 180 0.27 -5.25 -5.40
C PRO A 180 1.03 -6.32 -4.59
N PHE A 181 2.35 -6.37 -4.77
CA PHE A 181 3.27 -7.21 -3.99
C PHE A 181 4.05 -6.34 -3.01
N ASN A 182 3.59 -6.33 -1.76
CA ASN A 182 4.18 -5.62 -0.61
C ASN A 182 4.75 -4.24 -0.98
N PHE A 183 3.87 -3.33 -1.37
CA PHE A 183 4.27 -1.95 -1.61
C PHE A 183 4.83 -1.34 -0.34
N ILE A 184 5.98 -0.69 -0.45
CA ILE A 184 6.71 -0.05 0.65
C ILE A 184 7.08 1.40 0.29
N GLY A 185 7.29 2.21 1.30
CA GLY A 185 7.66 3.61 1.14
C GLY A 185 7.17 4.46 2.31
N PRO A 186 7.37 5.79 2.23
CA PRO A 186 6.90 6.73 3.23
C PRO A 186 5.37 6.69 3.38
N ASN A 187 4.87 6.92 4.60
CA ASN A 187 3.44 6.99 4.91
C ASN A 187 2.65 5.68 4.70
N LEU A 188 3.36 4.53 4.59
CA LEU A 188 2.71 3.23 4.50
C LEU A 188 1.82 2.97 5.72
N ASP A 189 2.39 3.05 6.93
CA ASP A 189 1.73 3.04 8.22
C ASP A 189 2.36 4.12 9.10
N SER A 190 1.81 4.41 10.31
CA SER A 190 2.47 5.31 11.26
C SER A 190 3.79 4.72 11.74
N ILE A 191 4.83 5.56 11.77
CA ILE A 191 6.14 5.21 12.31
C ILE A 191 6.28 5.63 13.78
N ASP A 192 5.46 6.57 14.25
CA ASP A 192 5.57 7.15 15.59
C ASP A 192 4.95 6.28 16.69
N GLU A 193 4.00 5.41 16.32
CA GLU A 193 3.34 4.49 17.24
C GLU A 193 3.49 3.05 16.76
N PRO A 194 4.59 2.37 17.08
CA PRO A 194 4.80 0.98 16.70
C PRO A 194 3.91 0.06 17.55
N LYS A 195 2.68 -0.17 17.12
CA LYS A 195 1.85 -1.22 17.72
C LYS A 195 2.21 -2.56 17.11
N GLU A 196 2.73 -3.47 17.93
CA GLU A 196 3.03 -4.84 17.50
C GLU A 196 1.83 -5.48 16.80
N GLY A 197 2.07 -6.05 15.62
CA GLY A 197 1.05 -6.70 14.79
C GLY A 197 0.07 -5.76 14.06
N SER A 198 0.11 -4.44 14.30
CA SER A 198 -0.79 -3.49 13.64
C SER A 198 -0.20 -2.90 12.36
N SER A 199 1.11 -2.69 12.32
CA SER A 199 1.81 -2.18 11.13
C SER A 199 2.35 -3.31 10.26
N ARG A 200 2.49 -3.03 8.94
CA ARG A 200 3.13 -3.97 8.02
C ARG A 200 4.61 -4.11 8.36
N VAL A 201 5.17 -5.28 8.12
CA VAL A 201 6.52 -5.68 8.56
C VAL A 201 7.61 -4.66 8.24
N PHE A 202 7.55 -4.00 7.08
CA PHE A 202 8.52 -2.98 6.68
C PHE A 202 8.49 -1.76 7.61
N THR A 203 7.32 -1.17 7.84
CA THR A 203 7.15 -0.02 8.74
C THR A 203 7.41 -0.41 10.18
N GLN A 204 6.97 -1.60 10.61
CA GLN A 204 7.23 -2.10 11.95
C GLN A 204 8.73 -2.16 12.25
N PHE A 205 9.53 -2.70 11.35
CA PHE A 205 10.98 -2.80 11.55
C PHE A 205 11.68 -1.44 11.52
N LEU A 206 11.27 -0.54 10.63
CA LEU A 206 11.76 0.84 10.64
C LEU A 206 11.43 1.54 11.95
N SER A 207 10.18 1.46 12.40
CA SER A 207 9.72 2.06 13.66
C SER A 207 10.50 1.51 14.86
N ASN A 208 10.74 0.19 14.90
CA ASN A 208 11.56 -0.40 15.96
C ASN A 208 12.95 0.23 16.02
N VAL A 209 13.61 0.45 14.87
CA VAL A 209 14.92 1.10 14.83
C VAL A 209 14.83 2.57 15.22
N PHE A 210 13.83 3.33 14.76
CA PHE A 210 13.64 4.73 15.14
C PHE A 210 13.47 4.92 16.65
N HIS A 211 12.82 3.94 17.31
CA HIS A 211 12.54 3.98 18.75
C HIS A 211 13.52 3.15 19.61
N GLY A 212 14.58 2.60 19.03
CA GLY A 212 15.57 1.80 19.76
C GLY A 212 15.02 0.50 20.33
N GLN A 213 13.97 -0.05 19.72
CA GLN A 213 13.28 -1.27 20.14
C GLN A 213 13.80 -2.52 19.42
N ALA A 214 13.58 -3.69 19.99
CA ALA A 214 13.93 -4.95 19.34
C ALA A 214 13.02 -5.25 18.14
N ILE A 215 13.58 -5.83 17.08
CA ILE A 215 12.85 -6.36 15.93
C ILE A 215 12.45 -7.81 16.26
N LYS A 216 11.15 -8.11 16.19
CA LYS A 216 10.62 -9.46 16.38
C LYS A 216 10.43 -10.17 15.05
N LEU A 217 11.14 -11.29 14.86
CA LEU A 217 10.98 -12.17 13.70
C LEU A 217 9.99 -13.29 14.04
N VAL A 218 8.86 -13.28 13.36
CA VAL A 218 7.86 -14.36 13.49
C VAL A 218 8.38 -15.61 12.80
N ASP A 219 8.45 -16.73 13.56
CA ASP A 219 8.95 -18.05 13.13
C ASP A 219 10.31 -17.96 12.40
N GLY A 220 11.23 -17.12 12.92
CA GLY A 220 12.56 -16.92 12.38
C GLY A 220 12.62 -16.08 11.09
N GLY A 221 11.50 -15.54 10.61
CA GLY A 221 11.44 -14.66 9.45
C GLY A 221 11.91 -15.33 8.14
N THR A 222 11.69 -16.63 7.97
CA THR A 222 12.15 -17.42 6.82
C THR A 222 11.31 -17.21 5.56
N GLN A 223 10.07 -16.74 5.71
CA GLN A 223 9.14 -16.46 4.62
C GLN A 223 9.67 -15.36 3.70
N LYS A 224 9.56 -15.58 2.37
CA LYS A 224 10.02 -14.62 1.37
C LYS A 224 8.92 -13.67 0.94
N ARG A 225 9.29 -12.42 0.75
CA ARG A 225 8.41 -11.36 0.23
C ARG A 225 9.14 -10.54 -0.81
N SER A 226 8.44 -10.22 -1.88
CA SER A 226 8.90 -9.26 -2.88
C SER A 226 8.41 -7.87 -2.50
N PHE A 227 9.34 -6.93 -2.29
CA PHE A 227 9.04 -5.55 -1.88
C PHE A 227 9.12 -4.61 -3.08
N THR A 228 8.10 -3.78 -3.25
CA THR A 228 8.00 -2.83 -4.36
C THR A 228 7.92 -1.42 -3.82
N TYR A 229 8.84 -0.55 -4.23
CA TYR A 229 8.78 0.85 -3.83
C TYR A 229 7.54 1.53 -4.41
N ILE A 230 6.94 2.44 -3.64
CA ILE A 230 5.66 3.06 -4.01
C ILE A 230 5.70 3.72 -5.38
N ASP A 231 6.78 4.41 -5.73
CA ASP A 231 6.87 5.14 -7.01
C ASP A 231 6.85 4.17 -8.21
N ASP A 232 7.49 3.00 -8.11
CA ASP A 232 7.39 1.96 -9.14
C ASP A 232 5.95 1.45 -9.28
N GLY A 233 5.26 1.25 -8.14
CA GLY A 233 3.86 0.85 -8.13
C GLY A 233 2.95 1.89 -8.76
N ILE A 234 3.17 3.15 -8.45
CA ILE A 234 2.41 4.29 -9.00
C ILE A 234 2.66 4.46 -10.50
N ASP A 235 3.91 4.31 -10.99
CA ASP A 235 4.19 4.34 -12.44
C ASP A 235 3.38 3.25 -13.17
N CYS A 236 3.32 2.03 -12.62
CA CYS A 236 2.48 0.98 -13.20
C CYS A 236 1.00 1.36 -13.22
N LEU A 237 0.47 1.89 -12.11
CA LEU A 237 -0.93 2.33 -12.03
C LEU A 237 -1.23 3.47 -13.00
N MET A 238 -0.32 4.41 -13.20
CA MET A 238 -0.46 5.48 -14.19
C MET A 238 -0.55 4.93 -15.62
N ARG A 239 0.24 3.91 -15.96
CA ARG A 239 0.16 3.22 -17.27
C ARG A 239 -1.15 2.45 -17.44
N ILE A 240 -1.65 1.82 -16.37
CA ILE A 240 -2.98 1.19 -16.36
C ILE A 240 -4.07 2.24 -16.59
N LEU A 241 -3.98 3.42 -15.97
CA LEU A 241 -4.94 4.50 -16.12
C LEU A 241 -4.89 5.15 -17.52
N ASP A 242 -3.70 5.33 -18.07
CA ASP A 242 -3.53 5.81 -19.45
C ASP A 242 -4.21 4.89 -20.46
N ASN A 243 -4.21 3.59 -20.20
CA ASN A 243 -4.90 2.54 -20.98
C ASN A 243 -4.80 2.79 -22.50
N ARG A 244 -3.60 3.06 -22.99
CA ARG A 244 -3.36 3.36 -24.41
C ARG A 244 -3.87 2.19 -25.26
N ASP A 245 -4.62 2.52 -26.30
CA ASP A 245 -5.23 1.54 -27.19
C ASP A 245 -6.01 0.43 -26.46
N GLN A 246 -6.58 0.76 -25.31
CA GLN A 246 -7.29 -0.18 -24.43
C GLN A 246 -6.44 -1.39 -23.97
N CYS A 247 -5.12 -1.25 -23.93
CA CYS A 247 -4.21 -2.35 -23.62
C CYS A 247 -4.40 -2.94 -22.23
N ALA A 248 -4.88 -2.16 -21.26
CA ALA A 248 -5.13 -2.61 -19.90
C ALA A 248 -6.58 -3.09 -19.65
N ALA A 249 -7.47 -2.98 -20.64
CA ALA A 249 -8.87 -3.38 -20.51
C ALA A 249 -9.02 -4.90 -20.31
N ARG A 250 -9.83 -5.28 -19.32
CA ARG A 250 -10.15 -6.67 -18.95
C ARG A 250 -8.91 -7.52 -18.66
N ARG A 251 -7.92 -6.94 -17.98
CA ARG A 251 -6.67 -7.60 -17.64
C ARG A 251 -6.37 -7.55 -16.15
N ILE A 252 -5.53 -8.50 -15.74
CA ILE A 252 -4.98 -8.59 -14.39
C ILE A 252 -3.48 -8.29 -14.50
N PHE A 253 -2.95 -7.50 -13.55
CA PHE A 253 -1.54 -7.15 -13.50
C PHE A 253 -0.96 -7.41 -12.11
N ASN A 254 0.04 -8.26 -12.02
CA ASN A 254 0.92 -8.28 -10.87
C ASN A 254 1.82 -7.05 -10.89
N ILE A 255 1.81 -6.29 -9.81
CA ILE A 255 2.69 -5.14 -9.64
C ILE A 255 3.67 -5.46 -8.50
N GLY A 256 4.88 -5.84 -8.86
CA GLY A 256 5.89 -6.30 -7.93
C GLY A 256 7.30 -6.17 -8.47
N ASN A 257 8.31 -6.18 -7.57
CA ASN A 257 9.71 -6.22 -7.98
C ASN A 257 10.32 -7.59 -7.65
N PRO A 258 10.43 -8.52 -8.62
CA PRO A 258 11.01 -9.84 -8.37
C PRO A 258 12.46 -9.80 -7.85
N ALA A 259 13.24 -8.76 -8.22
CA ALA A 259 14.62 -8.61 -7.77
C ALA A 259 14.73 -8.24 -6.28
N ASN A 260 13.66 -7.69 -5.71
CA ASN A 260 13.57 -7.34 -4.29
C ASN A 260 12.95 -8.46 -3.43
N CYS A 261 12.99 -9.71 -3.90
CA CYS A 261 12.45 -10.84 -3.14
C CYS A 261 13.48 -11.32 -2.12
N VAL A 262 13.21 -11.10 -0.85
CA VAL A 262 14.09 -11.47 0.27
C VAL A 262 13.28 -12.11 1.40
N THR A 263 13.97 -12.80 2.31
CA THR A 263 13.35 -13.27 3.55
C THR A 263 13.06 -12.08 4.48
N VAL A 264 12.05 -12.21 5.34
CA VAL A 264 11.74 -11.19 6.36
C VAL A 264 12.94 -10.96 7.29
N ALA A 265 13.71 -12.02 7.60
CA ALA A 265 14.95 -11.90 8.36
C ALA A 265 16.03 -11.08 7.62
N GLU A 266 16.14 -11.24 6.31
CA GLU A 266 17.06 -10.43 5.50
C GLU A 266 16.62 -8.98 5.42
N LEU A 267 15.32 -8.71 5.29
CA LEU A 267 14.78 -7.35 5.36
C LEU A 267 15.18 -6.67 6.68
N ALA A 268 15.01 -7.35 7.82
CA ALA A 268 15.40 -6.81 9.12
C ALA A 268 16.88 -6.42 9.17
N ARG A 269 17.76 -7.33 8.73
CA ARG A 269 19.21 -7.05 8.67
C ARG A 269 19.54 -5.87 7.77
N ARG A 270 18.92 -5.75 6.61
CA ARG A 270 19.13 -4.62 5.69
C ARG A 270 18.66 -3.31 6.28
N ILE A 271 17.49 -3.28 6.92
CA ILE A 271 16.97 -2.07 7.58
C ILE A 271 17.96 -1.61 8.67
N VAL A 272 18.41 -2.51 9.56
CA VAL A 272 19.37 -2.15 10.62
C VAL A 272 20.69 -1.65 10.03
N ARG A 273 21.23 -2.33 9.03
CA ARG A 273 22.47 -1.95 8.35
C ARG A 273 22.37 -0.56 7.71
N ILE A 274 21.28 -0.31 6.97
CA ILE A 274 21.09 0.97 6.25
C ILE A 274 20.77 2.10 7.22
N ALA A 275 19.98 1.85 8.27
CA ALA A 275 19.72 2.84 9.30
C ALA A 275 21.02 3.33 9.99
N ALA A 276 22.01 2.44 10.16
CA ALA A 276 23.32 2.82 10.72
C ALA A 276 24.11 3.78 9.83
N GLU A 277 23.79 3.92 8.54
CA GLU A 277 24.39 4.90 7.63
C GLU A 277 23.96 6.34 8.00
N PHE A 278 22.78 6.51 8.61
CA PHE A 278 22.24 7.80 9.02
C PHE A 278 22.74 8.19 10.43
N PRO A 279 23.40 9.36 10.60
CA PRO A 279 23.92 9.77 11.90
C PRO A 279 22.89 9.74 13.02
N ALA A 280 21.65 10.22 12.76
CA ALA A 280 20.57 10.27 13.74
C ALA A 280 20.11 8.89 14.23
N LEU A 281 20.23 7.84 13.40
CA LEU A 281 19.76 6.48 13.72
C LEU A 281 20.89 5.53 14.13
N ARG A 282 22.16 5.95 14.00
CA ARG A 282 23.33 5.07 14.17
C ARG A 282 23.38 4.38 15.53
N ALA A 283 23.10 5.10 16.59
CA ALA A 283 23.08 4.55 17.95
C ALA A 283 21.99 3.49 18.12
N ASN A 284 20.76 3.82 17.72
CA ASN A 284 19.63 2.92 17.80
C ASN A 284 19.84 1.67 16.94
N ALA A 285 20.31 1.84 15.69
CA ALA A 285 20.57 0.72 14.79
C ALA A 285 21.61 -0.26 15.37
N ARG A 286 22.66 0.23 16.04
CA ARG A 286 23.67 -0.61 16.71
C ARG A 286 23.13 -1.33 17.94
N ALA A 287 22.17 -0.72 18.65
CA ALA A 287 21.54 -1.28 19.83
C ALA A 287 20.36 -2.25 19.50
N THR A 288 19.81 -2.15 18.29
CA THR A 288 18.64 -2.95 17.87
C THR A 288 18.98 -4.45 17.89
N ARG A 289 18.22 -5.20 18.68
CA ARG A 289 18.28 -6.66 18.74
C ARG A 289 17.26 -7.26 17.78
N ILE A 290 17.56 -8.45 17.27
CA ILE A 290 16.64 -9.25 16.45
C ILE A 290 16.29 -10.50 17.24
N GLU A 291 15.01 -10.66 17.57
CA GLU A 291 14.49 -11.70 18.45
C GLU A 291 13.48 -12.59 17.71
N ASN A 292 13.47 -13.89 17.96
CA ASN A 292 12.50 -14.80 17.38
C ASN A 292 11.27 -14.93 18.28
N VAL A 293 10.08 -14.89 17.67
CA VAL A 293 8.79 -15.11 18.34
C VAL A 293 7.95 -16.09 17.53
N SER A 294 7.04 -16.83 18.18
CA SER A 294 6.12 -17.71 17.47
C SER A 294 4.98 -16.93 16.81
N ALA A 295 4.48 -17.41 15.66
CA ALA A 295 3.31 -16.84 15.01
C ALA A 295 2.07 -16.86 15.92
N GLU A 296 1.89 -17.91 16.72
CA GLU A 296 0.77 -18.00 17.64
C GLU A 296 0.81 -16.93 18.74
N SER A 297 2.00 -16.62 19.29
CA SER A 297 2.13 -15.57 20.30
C SER A 297 1.97 -14.17 19.72
N TYR A 298 2.31 -13.97 18.44
CA TYR A 298 2.31 -12.66 17.79
C TYR A 298 0.98 -12.30 17.14
N TYR A 299 0.36 -13.23 16.42
CA TYR A 299 -0.89 -13.02 15.66
C TYR A 299 -2.10 -13.78 16.20
N GLY A 300 -1.90 -14.74 17.12
CA GLY A 300 -2.95 -15.62 17.63
C GLY A 300 -3.14 -16.90 16.78
N ARG A 301 -3.98 -17.82 17.31
CA ARG A 301 -4.17 -19.19 16.76
C ARG A 301 -4.82 -19.22 15.35
N GLY A 302 -5.57 -18.22 14.99
CA GLY A 302 -6.24 -18.11 13.68
C GLY A 302 -5.31 -17.76 12.52
N TYR A 303 -4.06 -17.42 12.79
CA TYR A 303 -3.09 -17.03 11.78
C TYR A 303 -2.45 -18.24 11.09
N GLN A 304 -2.18 -18.08 9.81
CA GLN A 304 -1.38 -18.98 8.97
C GLN A 304 -0.65 -18.14 7.94
N ASP A 305 0.67 -18.22 7.88
CA ASP A 305 1.44 -17.41 6.93
C ASP A 305 1.52 -18.05 5.53
N ILE A 306 1.76 -17.21 4.54
CA ILE A 306 2.12 -17.61 3.18
C ILE A 306 3.63 -17.69 3.11
N ARG A 307 4.17 -18.83 2.65
CA ARG A 307 5.61 -19.07 2.65
C ARG A 307 6.36 -18.11 1.73
N ASP A 308 6.04 -18.13 0.45
CA ASP A 308 6.75 -17.38 -0.58
C ASP A 308 5.77 -16.59 -1.45
N ARG A 309 6.14 -15.34 -1.79
CA ARG A 309 5.36 -14.50 -2.70
C ARG A 309 6.31 -13.79 -3.67
N LEU A 310 6.62 -14.47 -4.78
CA LEU A 310 7.44 -13.95 -5.87
C LEU A 310 6.54 -13.67 -7.09
N PRO A 311 6.40 -12.42 -7.56
CA PRO A 311 5.56 -12.11 -8.72
C PRO A 311 6.21 -12.51 -10.05
N ALA A 312 5.43 -13.07 -10.97
CA ALA A 312 5.68 -12.91 -12.40
C ALA A 312 5.15 -11.52 -12.81
N ILE A 313 5.95 -10.76 -13.53
CA ILE A 313 5.58 -9.43 -14.04
C ILE A 313 5.59 -9.37 -15.57
N THR A 314 5.55 -10.53 -16.21
CA THR A 314 5.62 -10.66 -17.67
C THR A 314 4.49 -9.91 -18.36
N THR A 315 3.28 -9.97 -17.81
CA THR A 315 2.12 -9.27 -18.34
C THR A 315 2.28 -7.76 -18.28
N ALA A 316 2.66 -7.21 -17.12
CA ALA A 316 2.91 -5.78 -16.96
C ALA A 316 4.04 -5.29 -17.88
N ARG A 317 5.13 -6.06 -17.98
CA ARG A 317 6.25 -5.73 -18.88
C ARG A 317 5.84 -5.71 -20.34
N ARG A 318 5.15 -6.75 -20.80
CA ARG A 318 4.76 -6.90 -22.22
C ARG A 318 3.69 -5.92 -22.64
N ILE A 319 2.68 -5.72 -21.80
CA ILE A 319 1.47 -4.96 -22.17
C ILE A 319 1.62 -3.47 -21.86
N LEU A 320 2.21 -3.14 -20.71
CA LEU A 320 2.35 -1.75 -20.26
C LEU A 320 3.75 -1.18 -20.52
N GLY A 321 4.72 -2.00 -20.94
CA GLY A 321 6.12 -1.61 -21.02
C GLY A 321 6.70 -1.24 -19.64
N TRP A 322 6.13 -1.78 -18.55
CA TRP A 322 6.50 -1.44 -17.20
C TRP A 322 7.54 -2.40 -16.60
N MET A 323 8.52 -1.83 -15.91
CA MET A 323 9.46 -2.56 -15.06
C MET A 323 9.77 -1.74 -13.82
N PRO A 324 9.87 -2.37 -12.62
CA PRO A 324 10.34 -1.70 -11.43
C PRO A 324 11.82 -1.37 -11.54
N VAL A 325 12.23 -0.21 -11.01
CA VAL A 325 13.61 0.28 -11.12
C VAL A 325 14.27 0.51 -9.76
N VAL A 326 13.49 0.62 -8.68
CA VAL A 326 14.02 0.89 -7.35
C VAL A 326 14.39 -0.41 -6.64
N ASP A 327 15.69 -0.58 -6.33
CA ASP A 327 16.15 -1.71 -5.52
C ASP A 327 15.78 -1.55 -4.04
N LEU A 328 15.80 -2.66 -3.28
CA LEU A 328 15.33 -2.68 -1.88
C LEU A 328 16.16 -1.76 -0.98
N ASP A 329 17.47 -1.73 -1.15
CA ASP A 329 18.35 -0.89 -0.31
C ASP A 329 18.07 0.61 -0.57
N SER A 330 17.86 0.99 -1.83
CA SER A 330 17.44 2.34 -2.22
C SER A 330 16.05 2.70 -1.66
N ALA A 331 15.10 1.77 -1.72
CA ALA A 331 13.76 1.96 -1.15
C ALA A 331 13.81 2.22 0.38
N ILE A 332 14.67 1.47 1.10
CA ILE A 332 14.89 1.68 2.54
C ILE A 332 15.50 3.06 2.80
N ARG A 333 16.57 3.45 2.07
CA ARG A 333 17.21 4.76 2.22
C ARG A 333 16.26 5.91 1.95
N LEU A 334 15.52 5.86 0.86
CA LEU A 334 14.53 6.89 0.51
C LEU A 334 13.46 7.04 1.59
N THR A 335 12.98 5.93 2.14
CA THR A 335 11.97 5.94 3.19
C THR A 335 12.51 6.55 4.49
N ILE A 336 13.72 6.14 4.92
CA ILE A 336 14.36 6.70 6.12
C ILE A 336 14.62 8.19 5.93
N ALA A 337 15.19 8.60 4.78
CA ALA A 337 15.47 10.00 4.48
C ALA A 337 14.20 10.86 4.54
N HIS A 338 13.09 10.38 3.99
CA HIS A 338 11.80 11.06 4.06
C HIS A 338 11.35 11.32 5.50
N TYR A 339 11.40 10.31 6.35
CA TYR A 339 10.97 10.46 7.75
C TYR A 339 11.87 11.42 8.53
N LEU A 340 13.18 11.36 8.36
CA LEU A 340 14.11 12.28 9.01
C LEU A 340 13.93 13.73 8.53
N GLN A 341 13.69 13.94 7.24
CA GLN A 341 13.44 15.28 6.67
C GLN A 341 12.11 15.89 7.13
N ASN A 342 11.11 15.06 7.43
CA ASN A 342 9.80 15.50 7.91
C ASN A 342 9.67 15.50 9.44
N GLY A 343 10.80 15.47 10.15
CA GLY A 343 10.86 15.72 11.59
C GLY A 343 10.36 14.58 12.48
N VAL A 344 10.35 13.34 11.97
CA VAL A 344 10.04 12.17 12.81
C VAL A 344 11.07 12.07 13.92
N VAL A 345 10.59 11.97 15.16
CA VAL A 345 11.44 11.95 16.36
C VAL A 345 12.14 10.61 16.49
N VAL A 346 13.47 10.64 16.65
CA VAL A 346 14.28 9.46 16.98
C VAL A 346 14.43 9.40 18.49
N SER A 347 13.84 8.38 19.11
CA SER A 347 13.93 8.21 20.57
C SER A 347 15.38 7.88 20.97
N GLY A 348 15.92 8.58 21.96
CA GLY A 348 17.29 8.39 22.47
C GLY A 348 18.39 9.17 21.72
N ALA A 349 18.06 9.96 20.70
CA ALA A 349 18.99 10.93 20.14
C ALA A 349 19.10 12.13 21.10
N GLU A 350 20.32 12.49 21.54
CA GLU A 350 20.55 13.77 22.21
C GLU A 350 20.09 14.89 21.27
N ALA A 351 19.27 15.81 21.79
CA ALA A 351 18.87 17.00 21.07
C ALA A 351 20.14 17.75 20.60
N PRO A 352 20.20 18.24 19.35
CA PRO A 352 21.32 19.03 18.90
C PRO A 352 21.46 20.21 19.85
N ALA A 353 22.67 20.40 20.40
CA ALA A 353 22.99 21.50 21.29
C ALA A 353 22.59 22.82 20.61
N THR A 354 21.58 23.47 21.13
CA THR A 354 21.22 24.83 20.73
C THR A 354 22.40 25.70 21.08
N THR A 355 23.15 26.16 20.10
CA THR A 355 24.11 27.24 20.24
C THR A 355 23.32 28.50 20.60
N THR A 356 23.18 28.77 21.88
CA THR A 356 22.78 30.07 22.39
C THR A 356 23.88 31.05 22.02
N ASN A 357 23.66 31.86 20.99
CA ASN A 357 24.42 33.10 20.80
C ASN A 357 24.03 34.03 21.94
N GLU A 358 24.88 34.10 22.97
CA GLU A 358 24.89 35.21 23.92
C GLU A 358 25.31 36.48 23.15
N HIS A 359 24.35 37.28 22.75
CA HIS A 359 24.61 38.67 22.42
C HIS A 359 24.96 39.41 23.69
N ALA A 360 26.27 39.72 23.82
CA ALA A 360 26.77 40.64 24.78
C ALA A 360 26.05 42.00 24.60
N ILE A 361 25.30 42.40 25.62
CA ILE A 361 24.80 43.78 25.80
C ILE A 361 25.98 44.61 26.25
N ILE A 362 26.46 45.49 25.39
CA ILE A 362 27.37 46.59 25.78
C ILE A 362 26.49 47.68 26.34
N GLU A 363 26.55 47.88 27.65
CA GLU A 363 26.10 49.13 28.30
C GLU A 363 27.10 50.24 27.92
N ASP A 364 26.63 51.26 27.24
CA ASP A 364 27.32 52.56 27.18
C ASP A 364 26.57 53.55 28.06
N VAL A 365 27.34 54.04 29.04
CA VAL A 365 27.02 55.16 29.97
C VAL A 365 27.39 56.48 29.30
N ALA A 366 26.44 57.37 29.11
CA ALA A 366 26.60 58.82 29.22
C ALA A 366 25.21 59.49 29.10
#